data_7ce1d509bfcd3f5632f863408803bb92
#
_entry.id   7ce1d509bfcd3f5632f863408803bb92
#
_cell.length_a   1.000
_cell.length_b   1.000
_cell.length_c   1.000
_cell.angle_alpha   90.00
_cell.angle_beta   90.00
_cell.angle_gamma   90.00
#
_symmetry.space_group_name_H-M   'P 1'
#
loop_
_entity.id
_entity.type
_entity.pdbx_description
1 polymer ?
#
loop_
_entity_poly.entity_id
_entity_poly.type
_entity_poly.pdbx_seq_one_letter_code
_entity_poly.pdbx_strand_id
1 'polypeptide(L)'
;VEIWDYQNCYVDPTVRVGKGTVLMPGTILRGGTVIGENCVIGPNALLENTVIGDRTTVNSSQLYDAHVGSDTTVGPFAYIRPNSHIGDHVRLGDFVEVKNSTIGDGTKVSHLTYVGDSDVGRNVNFGCGTVTVNYDRAKKFRTIIEDDAFIGCNTNLIAPVTVGRGAYTGAGSTITDNVPSGALAVARARQTNKREWANRHK
;
A
#
# COMPACT_ATOMS: atom_id res chain seq x y z
N VAL A 1 14.63 -17.06 -16.99
CA VAL A 1 14.95 -16.03 -16.01
C VAL A 1 16.21 -15.33 -16.49
N GLU A 2 16.19 -14.01 -16.47
CA GLU A 2 17.33 -13.16 -16.77
C GLU A 2 17.86 -12.55 -15.47
N ILE A 3 19.17 -12.58 -15.23
CA ILE A 3 19.81 -11.96 -14.05
C ILE A 3 20.86 -10.99 -14.58
N TRP A 4 20.64 -9.69 -14.33
CA TRP A 4 21.54 -8.67 -14.90
C TRP A 4 22.89 -8.57 -14.18
N ASP A 5 22.95 -8.96 -12.92
CA ASP A 5 24.20 -8.96 -12.15
C ASP A 5 24.23 -10.14 -11.18
N TYR A 6 24.87 -11.22 -11.58
CA TYR A 6 24.99 -12.44 -10.80
C TYR A 6 25.80 -12.25 -9.49
N GLN A 7 26.68 -11.26 -9.43
CA GLN A 7 27.53 -11.04 -8.25
C GLN A 7 26.79 -10.30 -7.15
N ASN A 8 25.74 -9.53 -7.51
CA ASN A 8 24.96 -8.72 -6.57
C ASN A 8 23.49 -9.16 -6.47
N CYS A 9 23.15 -10.35 -6.92
CA CYS A 9 21.85 -11.00 -6.68
C CYS A 9 22.02 -12.17 -5.73
N TYR A 10 21.24 -12.22 -4.66
CA TYR A 10 21.25 -13.30 -3.68
C TYR A 10 19.93 -14.05 -3.71
N VAL A 11 19.97 -15.33 -4.08
CA VAL A 11 18.78 -16.16 -4.25
C VAL A 11 18.96 -17.47 -3.50
N ASP A 12 18.12 -17.72 -2.51
CA ASP A 12 18.15 -18.97 -1.76
C ASP A 12 17.75 -20.17 -2.66
N PRO A 13 18.31 -21.36 -2.41
CA PRO A 13 18.01 -22.55 -3.22
C PRO A 13 16.55 -22.98 -3.23
N THR A 14 15.75 -22.54 -2.28
CA THR A 14 14.32 -22.85 -2.15
C THR A 14 13.43 -21.94 -2.98
N VAL A 15 13.95 -20.81 -3.47
CA VAL A 15 13.23 -19.82 -4.26
C VAL A 15 12.87 -20.37 -5.64
N ARG A 16 11.66 -20.04 -6.11
CA ARG A 16 11.21 -20.36 -7.47
C ARG A 16 10.94 -19.08 -8.25
N VAL A 17 11.43 -19.01 -9.47
CA VAL A 17 11.24 -17.83 -10.34
C VAL A 17 10.71 -18.28 -11.71
N GLY A 18 9.59 -17.70 -12.10
CA GLY A 18 8.90 -18.00 -13.36
C GLY A 18 9.65 -17.54 -14.60
N LYS A 19 9.24 -18.09 -15.73
CA LYS A 19 9.84 -17.81 -17.04
C LYS A 19 9.69 -16.32 -17.40
N GLY A 20 10.70 -15.77 -18.07
CA GLY A 20 10.68 -14.37 -18.55
C GLY A 20 10.90 -13.33 -17.47
N THR A 21 11.04 -13.73 -16.21
CA THR A 21 11.29 -12.80 -15.11
C THR A 21 12.74 -12.30 -15.12
N VAL A 22 12.90 -11.01 -14.83
CA VAL A 22 14.18 -10.30 -14.74
C VAL A 22 14.49 -9.99 -13.29
N LEU A 23 15.68 -10.38 -12.83
CA LEU A 23 16.25 -10.01 -11.54
C LEU A 23 17.30 -8.92 -11.76
N MET A 24 17.07 -7.74 -11.18
CA MET A 24 17.96 -6.58 -11.29
C MET A 24 18.99 -6.56 -10.14
N PRO A 25 20.08 -5.79 -10.27
CA PRO A 25 21.13 -5.74 -9.25
C PRO A 25 20.63 -5.42 -7.85
N GLY A 26 21.23 -6.03 -6.83
CA GLY A 26 20.87 -5.84 -5.43
C GLY A 26 19.60 -6.58 -4.99
N THR A 27 19.04 -7.43 -5.85
CA THR A 27 17.87 -8.25 -5.49
C THR A 27 18.26 -9.37 -4.52
N ILE A 28 17.50 -9.53 -3.45
CA ILE A 28 17.65 -10.56 -2.42
C ILE A 28 16.34 -11.34 -2.31
N LEU A 29 16.37 -12.63 -2.65
CA LEU A 29 15.21 -13.53 -2.56
C LEU A 29 15.51 -14.64 -1.55
N ARG A 30 14.67 -14.78 -0.51
CA ARG A 30 14.88 -15.71 0.59
C ARG A 30 13.71 -16.63 0.86
N GLY A 31 14.03 -17.72 1.56
CA GLY A 31 13.05 -18.65 2.12
C GLY A 31 12.18 -19.32 1.06
N GLY A 32 10.88 -19.38 1.32
CA GLY A 32 9.87 -19.98 0.43
C GLY A 32 9.36 -19.04 -0.67
N THR A 33 10.12 -18.02 -1.06
CA THR A 33 9.67 -17.01 -2.06
C THR A 33 9.41 -17.64 -3.42
N VAL A 34 8.27 -17.29 -4.01
CA VAL A 34 7.84 -17.71 -5.35
C VAL A 34 7.52 -16.47 -6.18
N ILE A 35 8.19 -16.34 -7.32
CA ILE A 35 7.96 -15.25 -8.29
C ILE A 35 7.31 -15.83 -9.54
N GLY A 36 6.24 -15.20 -10.02
CA GLY A 36 5.54 -15.56 -11.24
C GLY A 36 6.34 -15.31 -12.52
N GLU A 37 5.67 -15.38 -13.65
CA GLU A 37 6.26 -15.18 -14.97
C GLU A 37 6.29 -13.71 -15.39
N ASN A 38 7.29 -13.35 -16.20
CA ASN A 38 7.44 -12.01 -16.80
C ASN A 38 7.45 -10.87 -15.79
N CYS A 39 7.96 -11.12 -14.60
CA CYS A 39 8.10 -10.10 -13.54
C CYS A 39 9.41 -9.31 -13.71
N VAL A 40 9.48 -8.15 -13.06
CA VAL A 40 10.70 -7.36 -12.88
C VAL A 40 10.95 -7.13 -11.40
N ILE A 41 12.01 -7.73 -10.86
CA ILE A 41 12.33 -7.66 -9.43
C ILE A 41 13.65 -6.91 -9.21
N GLY A 42 13.57 -5.85 -8.46
CA GLY A 42 14.71 -4.96 -8.20
C GLY A 42 14.62 -3.63 -8.98
N PRO A 43 15.71 -2.81 -8.95
CA PRO A 43 16.92 -3.05 -8.16
C PRO A 43 16.66 -2.98 -6.64
N ASN A 44 17.60 -3.53 -5.85
CA ASN A 44 17.59 -3.42 -4.38
C ASN A 44 16.27 -3.86 -3.72
N ALA A 45 15.62 -4.90 -4.24
CA ALA A 45 14.43 -5.48 -3.66
C ALA A 45 14.80 -6.65 -2.72
N LEU A 46 14.16 -6.74 -1.54
CA LEU A 46 14.29 -7.87 -0.64
C LEU A 46 12.92 -8.52 -0.44
N LEU A 47 12.82 -9.79 -0.80
CA LEU A 47 11.61 -10.59 -0.65
C LEU A 47 11.92 -11.86 0.15
N GLU A 48 11.19 -12.07 1.22
CA GLU A 48 11.31 -13.26 2.07
C GLU A 48 9.95 -13.92 2.29
N ASN A 49 9.84 -15.22 2.03
CA ASN A 49 8.60 -15.99 2.15
C ASN A 49 7.41 -15.36 1.43
N THR A 50 7.63 -14.74 0.28
CA THR A 50 6.64 -13.92 -0.43
C THR A 50 6.25 -14.55 -1.75
N VAL A 51 4.97 -14.48 -2.08
CA VAL A 51 4.45 -14.93 -3.38
C VAL A 51 4.13 -13.72 -4.24
N ILE A 52 4.67 -13.69 -5.45
CA ILE A 52 4.45 -12.62 -6.45
C ILE A 52 3.78 -13.25 -7.67
N GLY A 53 2.65 -12.70 -8.09
CA GLY A 53 1.94 -13.06 -9.32
C GLY A 53 2.67 -12.61 -10.59
N ASP A 54 2.13 -13.00 -11.74
CA ASP A 54 2.75 -12.74 -13.04
C ASP A 54 2.77 -11.25 -13.41
N ARG A 55 3.72 -10.84 -14.24
CA ARG A 55 3.86 -9.49 -14.81
C ARG A 55 3.90 -8.37 -13.75
N THR A 56 4.29 -8.72 -12.55
CA THR A 56 4.39 -7.79 -11.42
C THR A 56 5.79 -7.21 -11.32
N THR A 57 5.85 -5.92 -10.97
CA THR A 57 7.11 -5.21 -10.75
C THR A 57 7.29 -4.88 -9.27
N VAL A 58 8.46 -5.23 -8.71
CA VAL A 58 8.86 -4.85 -7.35
C VAL A 58 10.17 -4.08 -7.42
N ASN A 59 10.14 -2.80 -7.06
CA ASN A 59 11.28 -1.90 -7.16
C ASN A 59 11.71 -1.41 -5.77
N SER A 60 12.99 -1.60 -5.41
CA SER A 60 13.64 -1.01 -4.22
C SER A 60 12.78 -1.10 -2.95
N SER A 61 12.16 -2.23 -2.73
CA SER A 61 11.16 -2.44 -1.68
C SER A 61 11.44 -3.70 -0.85
N GLN A 62 10.84 -3.77 0.33
CA GLN A 62 10.97 -4.93 1.21
C GLN A 62 9.61 -5.60 1.44
N LEU A 63 9.55 -6.91 1.22
CA LEU A 63 8.34 -7.71 1.36
C LEU A 63 8.63 -8.95 2.21
N TYR A 64 7.82 -9.19 3.24
CA TYR A 64 7.95 -10.30 4.15
C TYR A 64 6.63 -11.02 4.36
N ASP A 65 6.61 -12.36 4.23
CA ASP A 65 5.45 -13.22 4.48
C ASP A 65 4.16 -12.65 3.87
N ALA A 66 4.24 -12.22 2.60
CA ALA A 66 3.19 -11.49 1.90
C ALA A 66 2.79 -12.18 0.59
N HIS A 67 1.61 -11.83 0.09
CA HIS A 67 1.14 -12.24 -1.22
C HIS A 67 0.82 -10.99 -2.06
N VAL A 68 1.35 -10.94 -3.28
CA VAL A 68 1.09 -9.87 -4.26
C VAL A 68 0.61 -10.50 -5.55
N GLY A 69 -0.53 -10.05 -6.04
CA GLY A 69 -1.15 -10.52 -7.27
C GLY A 69 -0.40 -10.14 -8.55
N SER A 70 -1.04 -10.42 -9.67
CA SER A 70 -0.50 -10.18 -11.00
C SER A 70 -0.70 -8.74 -11.47
N ASP A 71 0.07 -8.32 -12.47
CA ASP A 71 -0.04 -6.98 -13.09
C ASP A 71 0.04 -5.82 -12.08
N THR A 72 0.69 -6.05 -10.96
CA THR A 72 0.80 -5.14 -9.81
C THR A 72 2.16 -4.45 -9.78
N THR A 73 2.20 -3.22 -9.26
CA THR A 73 3.45 -2.49 -9.07
C THR A 73 3.67 -2.18 -7.60
N VAL A 74 4.88 -2.47 -7.09
CA VAL A 74 5.29 -2.21 -5.70
C VAL A 74 6.55 -1.38 -5.68
N GLY A 75 6.49 -0.25 -5.01
CA GLY A 75 7.62 0.64 -4.80
C GLY A 75 7.69 1.84 -5.78
N PRO A 76 8.80 2.59 -5.71
CA PRO A 76 9.96 2.29 -4.87
C PRO A 76 9.71 2.56 -3.38
N PHE A 77 10.56 1.97 -2.53
CA PHE A 77 10.59 2.20 -1.08
C PHE A 77 9.29 1.85 -0.35
N ALA A 78 8.59 0.82 -0.82
CA ALA A 78 7.45 0.25 -0.11
C ALA A 78 7.90 -0.80 0.92
N TYR A 79 7.13 -0.93 2.00
CA TYR A 79 7.35 -1.94 3.03
C TYR A 79 6.08 -2.77 3.23
N ILE A 80 6.08 -4.00 2.72
CA ILE A 80 4.96 -4.93 2.85
C ILE A 80 5.29 -5.94 3.94
N ARG A 81 4.53 -5.88 5.01
CA ARG A 81 4.74 -6.65 6.23
C ARG A 81 3.90 -7.93 6.25
N PRO A 82 4.21 -8.86 7.18
CA PRO A 82 3.53 -10.14 7.27
C PRO A 82 2.00 -10.06 7.29
N ASN A 83 1.37 -11.11 6.74
CA ASN A 83 -0.08 -11.28 6.62
C ASN A 83 -0.74 -10.19 5.75
N SER A 84 -0.03 -9.71 4.74
CA SER A 84 -0.57 -8.77 3.76
C SER A 84 -0.88 -9.48 2.46
N HIS A 85 -2.10 -9.24 1.94
CA HIS A 85 -2.59 -9.80 0.68
C HIS A 85 -2.96 -8.67 -0.27
N ILE A 86 -2.20 -8.54 -1.35
CA ILE A 86 -2.36 -7.51 -2.37
C ILE A 86 -2.93 -8.18 -3.61
N GLY A 87 -4.03 -7.66 -4.15
CA GLY A 87 -4.70 -8.18 -5.34
C GLY A 87 -3.98 -7.89 -6.64
N ASP A 88 -4.69 -8.12 -7.74
CA ASP A 88 -4.22 -7.88 -9.09
C ASP A 88 -4.40 -6.40 -9.49
N HIS A 89 -3.56 -5.93 -10.44
CA HIS A 89 -3.62 -4.56 -10.98
C HIS A 89 -3.53 -3.46 -9.91
N VAL A 90 -2.95 -3.76 -8.75
CA VAL A 90 -2.77 -2.81 -7.64
C VAL A 90 -1.53 -1.96 -7.87
N ARG A 91 -1.58 -0.72 -7.41
CA ARG A 91 -0.42 0.16 -7.36
C ARG A 91 -0.11 0.54 -5.92
N LEU A 92 1.02 0.04 -5.41
CA LEU A 92 1.63 0.50 -4.15
C LEU A 92 2.85 1.33 -4.52
N GLY A 93 2.81 2.62 -4.23
CA GLY A 93 3.89 3.54 -4.63
C GLY A 93 4.91 3.80 -3.53
N ASP A 94 5.52 4.97 -3.60
CA ASP A 94 6.63 5.35 -2.75
C ASP A 94 6.21 5.60 -1.28
N PHE A 95 7.04 5.06 -0.38
CA PHE A 95 6.87 5.20 1.07
C PHE A 95 5.51 4.70 1.57
N VAL A 96 5.00 3.63 0.97
CA VAL A 96 3.79 2.95 1.42
C VAL A 96 4.15 1.79 2.32
N GLU A 97 3.54 1.75 3.51
CA GLU A 97 3.64 0.60 4.41
C GLU A 97 2.29 -0.11 4.49
N VAL A 98 2.28 -1.42 4.26
CA VAL A 98 1.10 -2.29 4.40
C VAL A 98 1.39 -3.36 5.43
N LYS A 99 0.48 -3.57 6.38
CA LYS A 99 0.65 -4.55 7.46
C LYS A 99 -0.66 -5.26 7.77
N ASN A 100 -0.65 -6.60 7.77
CA ASN A 100 -1.79 -7.43 8.20
C ASN A 100 -3.11 -6.95 7.56
N SER A 101 -3.08 -6.72 6.23
CA SER A 101 -4.16 -6.10 5.48
C SER A 101 -4.41 -6.78 4.15
N THR A 102 -5.66 -6.72 3.70
CA THR A 102 -6.05 -7.12 2.35
C THR A 102 -6.29 -5.86 1.52
N ILE A 103 -5.75 -5.81 0.30
CA ILE A 103 -5.98 -4.74 -0.67
C ILE A 103 -6.52 -5.37 -1.94
N GLY A 104 -7.76 -5.03 -2.29
CA GLY A 104 -8.47 -5.56 -3.45
C GLY A 104 -7.95 -5.03 -4.79
N ASP A 105 -8.33 -5.72 -5.85
CA ASP A 105 -7.85 -5.49 -7.21
C ASP A 105 -8.07 -4.04 -7.68
N GLY A 106 -7.15 -3.54 -8.49
CA GLY A 106 -7.22 -2.21 -9.09
C GLY A 106 -7.07 -1.04 -8.12
N THR A 107 -6.85 -1.31 -6.83
CA THR A 107 -6.69 -0.28 -5.81
C THR A 107 -5.34 0.44 -5.95
N LYS A 108 -5.35 1.74 -5.65
CA LYS A 108 -4.17 2.61 -5.75
C LYS A 108 -3.83 3.23 -4.40
N VAL A 109 -2.64 2.91 -3.90
CA VAL A 109 -2.03 3.49 -2.70
C VAL A 109 -0.69 4.07 -3.13
N SER A 110 -0.71 5.26 -3.72
CA SER A 110 0.42 5.73 -4.51
C SER A 110 1.52 6.42 -3.72
N HIS A 111 1.25 7.00 -2.55
CA HIS A 111 2.22 7.85 -1.85
C HIS A 111 2.03 7.90 -0.34
N LEU A 112 3.14 7.77 0.43
CA LEU A 112 3.24 8.17 1.84
C LEU A 112 2.04 7.73 2.70
N THR A 113 1.70 6.46 2.66
CA THR A 113 0.46 5.95 3.28
C THR A 113 0.76 4.77 4.19
N TYR A 114 0.13 4.73 5.35
CA TYR A 114 0.13 3.56 6.23
C TYR A 114 -1.22 2.85 6.18
N VAL A 115 -1.24 1.59 5.76
CA VAL A 115 -2.41 0.71 5.74
C VAL A 115 -2.15 -0.47 6.67
N GLY A 116 -2.64 -0.39 7.89
CA GLY A 116 -2.46 -1.44 8.90
C GLY A 116 -3.78 -1.99 9.41
N ASP A 117 -3.84 -3.33 9.59
CA ASP A 117 -5.00 -4.06 10.08
C ASP A 117 -6.30 -3.64 9.36
N SER A 118 -6.28 -3.70 8.01
CA SER A 118 -7.36 -3.16 7.16
C SER A 118 -7.85 -4.16 6.13
N ASP A 119 -9.15 -4.09 5.81
CA ASP A 119 -9.76 -4.77 4.70
C ASP A 119 -10.19 -3.73 3.66
N VAL A 120 -9.45 -3.66 2.56
CA VAL A 120 -9.65 -2.67 1.49
C VAL A 120 -10.22 -3.38 0.26
N GLY A 121 -11.33 -2.88 -0.24
CA GLY A 121 -12.01 -3.37 -1.43
C GLY A 121 -11.27 -3.06 -2.74
N ARG A 122 -11.97 -3.25 -3.84
CA ARG A 122 -11.44 -3.04 -5.20
C ARG A 122 -11.59 -1.58 -5.64
N ASN A 123 -10.69 -1.16 -6.54
CA ASN A 123 -10.71 0.17 -7.16
C ASN A 123 -10.70 1.33 -6.16
N VAL A 124 -10.24 1.12 -4.95
CA VAL A 124 -10.12 2.18 -3.95
C VAL A 124 -8.94 3.09 -4.31
N ASN A 125 -9.12 4.39 -4.12
CA ASN A 125 -8.02 5.34 -4.30
C ASN A 125 -7.65 6.01 -2.98
N PHE A 126 -6.39 5.85 -2.56
CA PHE A 126 -5.86 6.54 -1.39
C PHE A 126 -5.13 7.82 -1.78
N GLY A 127 -5.52 8.92 -1.19
CA GLY A 127 -4.77 10.17 -1.21
C GLY A 127 -3.50 10.07 -0.37
N CYS A 128 -2.49 10.83 -0.77
CA CYS A 128 -1.20 10.93 -0.08
C CYS A 128 -1.37 11.26 1.41
N GLY A 129 -0.59 10.63 2.28
CA GLY A 129 -0.58 10.91 3.71
C GLY A 129 -1.74 10.29 4.51
N THR A 130 -2.48 9.36 3.91
CA THR A 130 -3.54 8.63 4.63
C THR A 130 -2.96 7.68 5.66
N VAL A 131 -3.59 7.62 6.83
CA VAL A 131 -3.21 6.72 7.93
C VAL A 131 -4.44 5.97 8.45
N THR A 132 -4.35 4.63 8.50
CA THR A 132 -5.28 3.83 9.29
C THR A 132 -4.78 3.79 10.73
N VAL A 133 -5.48 4.46 11.64
CA VAL A 133 -5.11 4.55 13.05
C VAL A 133 -5.69 3.32 13.77
N ASN A 134 -4.91 2.25 13.81
CA ASN A 134 -5.37 0.90 14.16
C ASN A 134 -5.06 0.46 15.60
N TYR A 135 -4.45 1.31 16.43
CA TYR A 135 -3.97 0.91 17.76
C TYR A 135 -4.30 1.95 18.84
N ASP A 136 -4.95 1.51 19.92
CA ASP A 136 -5.35 2.34 21.06
C ASP A 136 -4.44 2.20 22.28
N ARG A 137 -3.23 1.61 22.11
CA ARG A 137 -2.27 1.26 23.14
C ARG A 137 -2.56 -0.06 23.86
N ALA A 138 -3.79 -0.55 23.86
CA ALA A 138 -4.16 -1.82 24.47
C ALA A 138 -4.38 -2.92 23.44
N LYS A 139 -5.10 -2.61 22.36
CA LYS A 139 -5.43 -3.57 21.29
C LYS A 139 -5.50 -2.88 19.93
N LYS A 140 -5.55 -3.74 18.89
CA LYS A 140 -5.68 -3.31 17.49
C LYS A 140 -7.10 -3.50 17.01
N PHE A 141 -7.52 -2.60 16.13
CA PHE A 141 -8.82 -2.62 15.48
C PHE A 141 -8.65 -2.60 13.97
N ARG A 142 -9.64 -3.11 13.25
CA ARG A 142 -9.63 -3.11 11.79
C ARG A 142 -10.36 -1.90 11.22
N THR A 143 -9.85 -1.42 10.10
CA THR A 143 -10.52 -0.46 9.22
C THR A 143 -11.08 -1.23 8.02
N ILE A 144 -12.32 -0.96 7.63
CA ILE A 144 -12.95 -1.51 6.44
C ILE A 144 -13.15 -0.39 5.43
N ILE A 145 -12.66 -0.57 4.21
CA ILE A 145 -12.87 0.37 3.11
C ILE A 145 -13.48 -0.44 1.96
N GLU A 146 -14.73 -0.16 1.64
CA GLU A 146 -15.44 -0.90 0.60
C GLU A 146 -15.01 -0.46 -0.81
N ASP A 147 -15.48 -1.22 -1.83
CA ASP A 147 -15.13 -0.99 -3.24
C ASP A 147 -15.41 0.46 -3.68
N ASP A 148 -14.60 0.93 -4.63
CA ASP A 148 -14.77 2.22 -5.32
C ASP A 148 -14.69 3.46 -4.39
N ALA A 149 -14.27 3.32 -3.14
CA ALA A 149 -14.14 4.45 -2.22
C ALA A 149 -12.94 5.35 -2.59
N PHE A 150 -13.06 6.63 -2.28
CA PHE A 150 -12.00 7.63 -2.46
C PHE A 150 -11.60 8.24 -1.13
N ILE A 151 -10.38 7.96 -0.69
CA ILE A 151 -9.83 8.49 0.56
C ILE A 151 -9.03 9.75 0.23
N GLY A 152 -9.48 10.90 0.72
CA GLY A 152 -8.80 12.18 0.50
C GLY A 152 -7.41 12.22 1.15
N CYS A 153 -6.52 13.08 0.63
CA CYS A 153 -5.16 13.24 1.17
C CYS A 153 -5.17 13.61 2.66
N ASN A 154 -4.18 13.12 3.41
CA ASN A 154 -4.03 13.39 4.85
C ASN A 154 -5.29 13.03 5.67
N THR A 155 -6.01 12.01 5.26
CA THR A 155 -7.13 11.47 6.04
C THR A 155 -6.60 10.51 7.10
N ASN A 156 -7.04 10.69 8.35
CA ASN A 156 -6.85 9.73 9.42
C ASN A 156 -8.14 8.92 9.60
N LEU A 157 -8.08 7.60 9.45
CA LEU A 157 -9.19 6.68 9.70
C LEU A 157 -9.01 6.06 11.08
N ILE A 158 -9.79 6.48 12.06
CA ILE A 158 -9.68 6.00 13.44
C ILE A 158 -10.46 4.69 13.57
N ALA A 159 -9.74 3.58 13.62
CA ALA A 159 -10.35 2.26 13.72
C ALA A 159 -10.98 2.01 15.13
N PRO A 160 -12.10 1.25 15.22
CA PRO A 160 -12.79 0.61 14.10
C PRO A 160 -13.68 1.58 13.31
N VAL A 161 -13.54 1.60 11.99
CA VAL A 161 -14.34 2.45 11.11
C VAL A 161 -14.55 1.77 9.76
N THR A 162 -15.73 1.97 9.17
CA THR A 162 -16.07 1.52 7.82
C THR A 162 -16.29 2.71 6.91
N VAL A 163 -15.61 2.74 5.76
CA VAL A 163 -15.90 3.66 4.65
C VAL A 163 -16.66 2.87 3.60
N GLY A 164 -17.93 3.22 3.40
CA GLY A 164 -18.84 2.49 2.53
C GLY A 164 -18.50 2.60 1.04
N ARG A 165 -19.10 1.74 0.24
CA ARG A 165 -18.88 1.66 -1.22
C ARG A 165 -19.05 3.02 -1.90
N GLY A 166 -18.09 3.41 -2.72
CA GLY A 166 -18.12 4.66 -3.47
C GLY A 166 -18.16 5.91 -2.60
N ALA A 167 -17.92 5.80 -1.29
CA ALA A 167 -17.86 6.95 -0.40
C ALA A 167 -16.53 7.72 -0.54
N TYR A 168 -16.59 8.98 -0.16
CA TYR A 168 -15.46 9.91 -0.22
C TYR A 168 -15.13 10.43 1.18
N THR A 169 -13.85 10.63 1.47
CA THR A 169 -13.42 11.43 2.62
C THR A 169 -12.77 12.72 2.14
N GLY A 170 -13.13 13.83 2.74
CA GLY A 170 -12.52 15.15 2.44
C GLY A 170 -11.07 15.19 2.91
N ALA A 171 -10.17 15.73 2.09
CA ALA A 171 -8.75 15.87 2.46
C ALA A 171 -8.55 16.56 3.81
N GLY A 172 -7.61 16.07 4.63
CA GLY A 172 -7.32 16.58 5.98
C GLY A 172 -8.36 16.22 7.03
N SER A 173 -9.24 15.26 6.77
CA SER A 173 -10.27 14.83 7.71
C SER A 173 -9.75 13.75 8.68
N THR A 174 -10.23 13.80 9.92
CA THR A 174 -10.09 12.72 10.91
C THR A 174 -11.45 12.04 11.10
N ILE A 175 -11.58 10.85 10.51
CA ILE A 175 -12.84 10.09 10.43
C ILE A 175 -12.93 9.18 11.64
N THR A 176 -13.95 9.37 12.48
CA THR A 176 -14.19 8.61 13.72
C THR A 176 -15.46 7.76 13.68
N ASP A 177 -16.33 8.03 12.73
CA ASP A 177 -17.60 7.34 12.56
C ASP A 177 -17.69 6.72 11.15
N ASN A 178 -18.52 5.68 11.01
CA ASN A 178 -18.72 5.03 9.72
C ASN A 178 -19.26 6.01 8.67
N VAL A 179 -18.72 5.93 7.46
CA VAL A 179 -19.14 6.73 6.32
C VAL A 179 -20.08 5.89 5.46
N PRO A 180 -21.36 6.29 5.30
CA PRO A 180 -22.31 5.55 4.45
C PRO A 180 -21.86 5.49 2.98
N SER A 181 -22.29 4.44 2.28
CA SER A 181 -22.00 4.29 0.85
C SER A 181 -22.44 5.53 0.06
N GLY A 182 -21.57 5.97 -0.87
CA GLY A 182 -21.82 7.14 -1.72
C GLY A 182 -21.80 8.50 -1.00
N ALA A 183 -21.51 8.54 0.29
CA ALA A 183 -21.45 9.78 1.06
C ALA A 183 -20.08 10.47 0.95
N LEU A 184 -20.04 11.78 1.19
CA LEU A 184 -18.83 12.56 1.44
C LEU A 184 -18.74 12.88 2.92
N ALA A 185 -17.73 12.34 3.60
CA ALA A 185 -17.41 12.70 4.99
C ALA A 185 -16.36 13.82 5.04
N VAL A 186 -16.65 14.90 5.77
CA VAL A 186 -15.72 16.01 6.00
C VAL A 186 -15.61 16.26 7.50
N ALA A 187 -14.47 15.92 8.08
CA ALA A 187 -14.21 16.01 9.51
C ALA A 187 -12.95 16.87 9.77
N ARG A 188 -13.04 18.15 9.47
CA ARG A 188 -12.01 19.16 9.66
C ARG A 188 -12.63 20.54 9.89
N ALA A 189 -11.87 21.44 10.51
CA ALA A 189 -12.34 22.80 10.74
C ALA A 189 -12.62 23.55 9.43
N ARG A 190 -13.64 24.43 9.45
CA ARG A 190 -13.90 25.31 8.31
C ARG A 190 -12.78 26.35 8.20
N GLN A 191 -12.28 26.56 7.00
CA GLN A 191 -11.23 27.55 6.72
C GLN A 191 -11.67 28.96 7.11
N THR A 192 -10.78 29.69 7.79
CA THR A 192 -10.92 31.11 8.08
C THR A 192 -9.73 31.87 7.52
N ASN A 193 -9.98 32.88 6.68
CA ASN A 193 -8.93 33.73 6.11
C ASN A 193 -8.80 35.01 6.94
N LYS A 194 -7.61 35.25 7.49
CA LYS A 194 -7.26 36.52 8.17
C LYS A 194 -6.61 37.46 7.17
N ARG A 195 -7.39 38.40 6.64
CA ARG A 195 -6.91 39.37 5.65
C ARG A 195 -5.77 40.23 6.23
N GLU A 196 -4.78 40.54 5.40
CA GLU A 196 -3.63 41.38 5.73
C GLU A 196 -2.77 40.93 6.92
N TRP A 197 -2.94 39.69 7.37
CA TRP A 197 -2.19 39.18 8.51
C TRP A 197 -0.67 39.31 8.31
N ALA A 198 -0.18 38.93 7.15
CA ALA A 198 1.26 38.99 6.82
C ALA A 198 1.80 40.44 6.79
N ASN A 199 0.97 41.41 6.44
CA ASN A 199 1.38 42.83 6.38
C ASN A 199 1.57 43.47 7.77
N ARG A 200 0.90 42.90 8.79
CA ARG A 200 1.00 43.36 10.18
C ARG A 200 2.22 42.78 10.93
N HIS A 201 2.95 41.86 10.30
CA HIS A 201 4.06 41.12 10.89
C HIS A 201 5.36 41.26 10.10
N LYS A 202 5.43 42.30 9.24
CA LYS A 202 6.64 42.70 8.55
C LYS A 202 7.40 43.74 9.35
#